data_86040f81259ade9b85836858fced99a6
#
_entry.id   86040f81259ade9b85836858fced99a6
#
_cell.length_a   1.000
_cell.length_b   1.000
_cell.length_c   1.000
_cell.angle_alpha   90.00
_cell.angle_beta   90.00
_cell.angle_gamma   90.00
#
_symmetry.space_group_name_H-M   'P 1'
#
loop_
_entity.id
_entity.type
_entity.pdbx_description
1 polymer ?
#
loop_
_entity_poly.entity_id
_entity_poly.type
_entity_poly.pdbx_seq_one_letter_code
_entity_poly.pdbx_strand_id
1 'polypeptide(L)'
;ENLPYANNLEGLKKQWRKQLKLNALERFTSKKDEEVSKVEKDSSYVSLSDVEIEKDVRDKIKENMKFFFEGYNELERKDWFSVYINSIVVQFDPHTFYLAPSDKDRFDASMSGKFEGIGARLQKRNQEVKIVEIISGGPVWRDEIIEVGDIILKVGQPDEEPVDITGMRLDDSIKLIKGPKGTQVILTIKRVDGTIEDVVVTRDIVELEETYARSSIIQDDTGSFGLIELPKFYINFEDYNSRNAATDVKKELEQLKKKKVKGIILDLRNNGGGSLKTVVDMTGYFINEGPVVQVKSTGG
;
A
#
# COMPACT_ATOMS: atom_id res chain seq x y z
N GLU A 1 -27.01 -11.83 -2.07
CA GLU A 1 -28.36 -11.51 -1.54
C GLU A 1 -28.22 -10.64 -0.30
N ASN A 2 -28.86 -9.47 -0.29
CA ASN A 2 -28.93 -8.60 0.88
C ASN A 2 -29.82 -9.25 1.93
N LEU A 3 -29.24 -9.91 2.91
CA LEU A 3 -29.95 -10.44 4.04
C LEU A 3 -30.49 -9.27 4.90
N PRO A 4 -31.74 -9.31 5.37
CA PRO A 4 -32.29 -8.28 6.25
C PRO A 4 -31.52 -8.25 7.57
N TYR A 5 -31.42 -7.07 8.18
CA TYR A 5 -30.83 -6.92 9.50
C TYR A 5 -31.54 -7.81 10.53
N ALA A 6 -30.74 -8.35 11.45
CA ALA A 6 -31.30 -9.16 12.53
C ALA A 6 -32.12 -8.29 13.50
N ASN A 7 -33.33 -8.73 13.85
CA ASN A 7 -34.27 -8.00 14.73
C ASN A 7 -33.88 -8.07 16.21
N ASN A 8 -33.00 -8.98 16.60
CA ASN A 8 -32.57 -9.17 17.97
C ASN A 8 -31.18 -9.87 18.05
N LEU A 9 -30.63 -9.96 19.26
CA LEU A 9 -29.33 -10.55 19.50
C LEU A 9 -29.24 -12.03 19.09
N GLU A 10 -30.30 -12.80 19.29
CA GLU A 10 -30.32 -14.22 18.87
C GLU A 10 -30.26 -14.36 17.35
N GLY A 11 -31.04 -13.55 16.65
CA GLY A 11 -31.01 -13.48 15.20
C GLY A 11 -29.63 -13.10 14.68
N LEU A 12 -28.99 -12.10 15.31
CA LEU A 12 -27.61 -11.69 14.99
C LEU A 12 -26.61 -12.83 15.22
N LYS A 13 -26.65 -13.51 16.37
CA LYS A 13 -25.79 -14.66 16.65
C LYS A 13 -25.99 -15.79 15.63
N LYS A 14 -27.23 -16.01 15.19
CA LYS A 14 -27.55 -17.02 14.16
C LYS A 14 -26.95 -16.64 12.80
N GLN A 15 -27.02 -15.34 12.41
CA GLN A 15 -26.41 -14.86 11.18
C GLN A 15 -24.88 -15.01 11.23
N TRP A 16 -24.23 -14.57 12.31
CA TRP A 16 -22.78 -14.74 12.52
C TRP A 16 -22.35 -16.20 12.47
N ARG A 17 -23.09 -17.10 13.13
CA ARG A 17 -22.79 -18.54 13.09
C ARG A 17 -22.85 -19.11 11.68
N LYS A 18 -23.84 -18.69 10.88
CA LYS A 18 -23.95 -19.12 9.47
C LYS A 18 -22.79 -18.59 8.65
N GLN A 19 -22.42 -17.31 8.81
CA GLN A 19 -21.32 -16.69 8.09
C GLN A 19 -19.98 -17.35 8.43
N LEU A 20 -19.70 -17.55 9.72
CA LEU A 20 -18.48 -18.24 10.15
C LEU A 20 -18.43 -19.69 9.66
N LYS A 21 -19.58 -20.38 9.64
CA LYS A 21 -19.65 -21.73 9.08
C LYS A 21 -19.38 -21.74 7.58
N LEU A 22 -19.92 -20.81 6.83
CA LEU A 22 -19.65 -20.66 5.39
C LEU A 22 -18.17 -20.43 5.14
N ASN A 23 -17.56 -19.46 5.82
CA ASN A 23 -16.13 -19.15 5.70
C ASN A 23 -15.26 -20.39 6.06
N ALA A 24 -15.68 -21.16 7.07
CA ALA A 24 -14.97 -22.38 7.45
C ALA A 24 -15.05 -23.46 6.38
N LEU A 25 -16.22 -23.64 5.76
CA LEU A 25 -16.40 -24.62 4.69
C LEU A 25 -15.62 -24.24 3.43
N GLU A 26 -15.69 -22.99 3.00
CA GLU A 26 -14.93 -22.50 1.84
C GLU A 26 -13.43 -22.68 2.02
N ARG A 27 -12.88 -22.31 3.18
CA ARG A 27 -11.45 -22.49 3.49
C ARG A 27 -11.06 -23.97 3.63
N PHE A 28 -11.94 -24.79 4.20
CA PHE A 28 -11.73 -26.22 4.32
C PHE A 28 -11.62 -26.86 2.94
N THR A 29 -12.56 -26.56 2.04
CA THR A 29 -12.56 -27.08 0.67
C THR A 29 -11.28 -26.66 -0.06
N SER A 30 -10.95 -25.35 -0.04
CA SER A 30 -9.73 -24.85 -0.67
C SER A 30 -8.46 -25.52 -0.12
N LYS A 31 -8.38 -25.72 1.21
CA LYS A 31 -7.23 -26.37 1.84
C LYS A 31 -7.13 -27.85 1.46
N LYS A 32 -8.27 -28.52 1.36
CA LYS A 32 -8.32 -29.92 0.92
C LYS A 32 -7.85 -30.08 -0.52
N ASP A 33 -8.23 -29.16 -1.42
CA ASP A 33 -7.78 -29.14 -2.80
C ASP A 33 -6.25 -28.86 -2.90
N GLU A 34 -5.72 -27.99 -2.04
CA GLU A 34 -4.27 -27.78 -1.92
C GLU A 34 -3.53 -29.05 -1.49
N GLU A 35 -4.05 -29.78 -0.49
CA GLU A 35 -3.44 -31.04 -0.01
C GLU A 35 -3.45 -32.11 -1.10
N VAL A 36 -4.55 -32.25 -1.86
CA VAL A 36 -4.61 -33.15 -3.02
C VAL A 36 -3.54 -32.77 -4.06
N SER A 37 -3.43 -31.48 -4.39
CA SER A 37 -2.42 -31.00 -5.35
C SER A 37 -0.98 -31.25 -4.89
N LYS A 38 -0.70 -31.24 -3.58
CA LYS A 38 0.62 -31.54 -3.05
C LYS A 38 0.96 -33.03 -3.21
N VAL A 39 0.00 -33.93 -2.93
CA VAL A 39 0.17 -35.37 -3.13
C VAL A 39 0.40 -35.70 -4.60
N GLU A 40 -0.31 -35.02 -5.52
CA GLU A 40 -0.12 -35.18 -6.97
C GLU A 40 1.28 -34.79 -7.44
N LYS A 41 1.86 -33.73 -6.81
CA LYS A 41 3.20 -33.23 -7.15
C LYS A 41 4.33 -34.02 -6.50
N ASP A 42 4.09 -34.54 -5.30
CA ASP A 42 5.06 -35.33 -4.54
C ASP A 42 4.36 -36.52 -3.86
N SER A 43 4.53 -37.68 -4.42
CA SER A 43 3.93 -38.93 -3.90
C SER A 43 4.44 -39.37 -2.51
N SER A 44 5.52 -38.76 -2.03
CA SER A 44 6.04 -38.96 -0.67
C SER A 44 5.41 -38.03 0.37
N TYR A 45 4.65 -37.03 -0.07
CA TYR A 45 3.97 -36.08 0.81
C TYR A 45 2.82 -36.76 1.56
N VAL A 46 2.82 -36.61 2.88
CA VAL A 46 1.74 -37.11 3.75
C VAL A 46 0.74 -35.98 3.93
N SER A 47 -0.44 -36.12 3.34
CA SER A 47 -1.50 -35.10 3.44
C SER A 47 -2.08 -35.02 4.85
N LEU A 48 -2.55 -33.82 5.22
CA LEU A 48 -3.27 -33.63 6.47
C LEU A 48 -4.63 -34.36 6.42
N SER A 49 -5.02 -34.90 7.55
CA SER A 49 -6.36 -35.45 7.73
C SER A 49 -7.44 -34.37 7.73
N ASP A 50 -8.68 -34.75 7.43
CA ASP A 50 -9.82 -33.80 7.45
C ASP A 50 -9.98 -33.12 8.83
N VAL A 51 -9.64 -33.82 9.94
CA VAL A 51 -9.69 -33.28 11.31
C VAL A 51 -8.61 -32.21 11.52
N GLU A 52 -7.40 -32.45 11.01
CA GLU A 52 -6.29 -31.46 11.10
C GLU A 52 -6.57 -30.24 10.26
N ILE A 53 -7.11 -30.44 9.05
CA ILE A 53 -7.53 -29.33 8.17
C ILE A 53 -8.63 -28.51 8.84
N GLU A 54 -9.66 -29.16 9.42
CA GLU A 54 -10.75 -28.45 10.12
C GLU A 54 -10.21 -27.64 11.29
N LYS A 55 -9.32 -28.20 12.08
CA LYS A 55 -8.69 -27.50 13.21
C LYS A 55 -7.88 -26.29 12.76
N ASP A 56 -6.99 -26.44 11.77
CA ASP A 56 -6.18 -25.35 11.21
C ASP A 56 -7.07 -24.22 10.69
N VAL A 57 -8.13 -24.55 9.95
CA VAL A 57 -9.09 -23.58 9.41
C VAL A 57 -9.81 -22.83 10.51
N ARG A 58 -10.29 -23.51 11.55
CA ARG A 58 -10.98 -22.88 12.69
C ARG A 58 -10.05 -21.95 13.48
N ASP A 59 -8.82 -22.38 13.72
CA ASP A 59 -7.82 -21.59 14.44
C ASP A 59 -7.48 -20.33 13.66
N LYS A 60 -7.30 -20.41 12.34
CA LYS A 60 -7.07 -19.27 11.47
C LYS A 60 -8.25 -18.28 11.41
N ILE A 61 -9.49 -18.80 11.36
CA ILE A 61 -10.67 -17.96 11.41
C ILE A 61 -10.75 -17.21 12.75
N LYS A 62 -10.50 -17.90 13.85
CA LYS A 62 -10.46 -17.31 15.20
C LYS A 62 -9.39 -16.22 15.29
N GLU A 63 -8.18 -16.47 14.81
CA GLU A 63 -7.11 -15.48 14.75
C GLU A 63 -7.50 -14.26 13.92
N ASN A 64 -8.06 -14.45 12.72
CA ASN A 64 -8.51 -13.36 11.87
C ASN A 64 -9.63 -12.54 12.51
N MET A 65 -10.57 -13.18 13.21
CA MET A 65 -11.63 -12.47 13.94
C MET A 65 -11.06 -11.66 15.10
N LYS A 66 -10.10 -12.24 15.85
CA LYS A 66 -9.41 -11.52 16.92
C LYS A 66 -8.73 -10.27 16.37
N PHE A 67 -7.95 -10.41 15.30
CA PHE A 67 -7.28 -9.29 14.63
C PHE A 67 -8.27 -8.21 14.15
N PHE A 68 -9.39 -8.63 13.56
CA PHE A 68 -10.44 -7.71 13.12
C PHE A 68 -11.01 -6.88 14.27
N PHE A 69 -11.36 -7.52 15.40
CA PHE A 69 -11.90 -6.79 16.56
C PHE A 69 -10.84 -5.96 17.29
N GLU A 70 -9.58 -6.39 17.31
CA GLU A 70 -8.49 -5.57 17.81
C GLU A 70 -8.37 -4.27 17.01
N GLY A 71 -8.46 -4.33 15.67
CA GLY A 71 -8.47 -3.14 14.84
C GLY A 71 -9.61 -2.18 15.15
N TYR A 72 -10.81 -2.69 15.45
CA TYR A 72 -11.93 -1.84 15.90
C TYR A 72 -11.69 -1.19 17.26
N ASN A 73 -11.07 -1.93 18.18
CA ASN A 73 -10.76 -1.41 19.52
C ASN A 73 -9.64 -0.34 19.51
N GLU A 74 -8.84 -0.31 18.44
CA GLU A 74 -7.79 0.70 18.23
C GLU A 74 -8.33 2.02 17.67
N LEU A 75 -9.60 2.06 17.21
CA LEU A 75 -10.19 3.28 16.66
C LEU A 75 -10.37 4.34 17.76
N GLU A 76 -9.82 5.52 17.49
CA GLU A 76 -9.90 6.69 18.37
C GLU A 76 -11.01 7.66 17.92
N ARG A 77 -11.26 8.67 18.73
CA ARG A 77 -12.25 9.71 18.43
C ARG A 77 -11.99 10.39 17.08
N LYS A 78 -10.72 10.59 16.69
CA LYS A 78 -10.36 11.20 15.40
C LYS A 78 -10.77 10.32 14.21
N ASP A 79 -10.68 8.99 14.36
CA ASP A 79 -11.05 8.03 13.31
C ASP A 79 -12.58 8.02 13.14
N TRP A 80 -13.32 7.98 14.26
CA TRP A 80 -14.78 8.08 14.25
C TRP A 80 -15.27 9.41 13.70
N PHE A 81 -14.55 10.51 13.96
CA PHE A 81 -14.85 11.82 13.37
C PHE A 81 -14.73 11.77 11.84
N SER A 82 -13.66 11.15 11.32
CA SER A 82 -13.47 10.98 9.87
C SER A 82 -14.59 10.14 9.24
N VAL A 83 -15.00 9.05 9.90
CA VAL A 83 -16.13 8.22 9.45
C VAL A 83 -17.43 9.05 9.42
N TYR A 84 -17.69 9.84 10.48
CA TYR A 84 -18.90 10.68 10.56
C TYR A 84 -18.93 11.74 9.46
N ILE A 85 -17.84 12.50 9.29
CA ILE A 85 -17.76 13.54 8.25
C ILE A 85 -17.90 12.92 6.86
N ASN A 86 -17.22 11.81 6.58
CA ASN A 86 -17.30 11.15 5.29
C ASN A 86 -18.69 10.57 5.01
N SER A 87 -19.44 10.14 6.03
CA SER A 87 -20.84 9.72 5.84
C SER A 87 -21.75 10.84 5.34
N ILE A 88 -21.42 12.09 5.64
CA ILE A 88 -22.13 13.28 5.15
C ILE A 88 -21.64 13.66 3.76
N VAL A 89 -20.32 13.75 3.58
CA VAL A 89 -19.71 14.25 2.34
C VAL A 89 -20.08 13.39 1.13
N VAL A 90 -20.07 12.05 1.26
CA VAL A 90 -20.41 11.13 0.18
C VAL A 90 -21.87 11.22 -0.27
N GLN A 91 -22.76 11.87 0.51
CA GLN A 91 -24.14 12.12 0.08
C GLN A 91 -24.22 13.21 -0.99
N PHE A 92 -23.24 14.11 -1.05
CA PHE A 92 -23.17 15.18 -2.04
C PHE A 92 -22.39 14.76 -3.28
N ASP A 93 -21.30 14.05 -3.10
CA ASP A 93 -20.47 13.47 -4.18
C ASP A 93 -19.77 12.20 -3.70
N PRO A 94 -20.00 11.05 -4.33
CA PRO A 94 -19.41 9.77 -3.92
C PRO A 94 -17.89 9.69 -4.09
N HIS A 95 -17.26 10.67 -4.77
CA HIS A 95 -15.81 10.73 -5.00
C HIS A 95 -15.09 11.77 -4.12
N THR A 96 -15.86 12.53 -3.33
CA THR A 96 -15.30 13.53 -2.40
C THR A 96 -15.15 12.94 -1.02
N PHE A 97 -13.96 13.09 -0.41
CA PHE A 97 -13.65 12.57 0.92
C PHE A 97 -12.91 13.62 1.76
N TYR A 98 -13.24 13.65 3.04
CA TYR A 98 -12.41 14.30 4.05
C TYR A 98 -11.23 13.39 4.37
N LEU A 99 -10.03 13.90 4.25
CA LEU A 99 -8.80 13.24 4.66
C LEU A 99 -8.34 13.82 5.99
N ALA A 100 -8.26 12.98 7.03
CA ALA A 100 -7.57 13.37 8.26
C ALA A 100 -6.08 13.65 7.96
N PRO A 101 -5.34 14.40 8.80
CA PRO A 101 -3.95 14.76 8.51
C PRO A 101 -3.07 13.57 8.11
N SER A 102 -3.14 12.45 8.86
CA SER A 102 -2.38 11.24 8.53
C SER A 102 -2.81 10.58 7.21
N ASP A 103 -4.10 10.70 6.83
CA ASP A 103 -4.60 10.17 5.58
C ASP A 103 -4.16 11.06 4.42
N LYS A 104 -4.14 12.40 4.64
CA LYS A 104 -3.60 13.35 3.68
C LYS A 104 -2.12 13.08 3.42
N ASP A 105 -1.31 12.89 4.45
CA ASP A 105 0.12 12.58 4.29
C ASP A 105 0.33 11.28 3.47
N ARG A 106 -0.49 10.25 3.72
CA ARG A 106 -0.47 9.01 2.94
C ARG A 106 -0.91 9.23 1.49
N PHE A 107 -1.94 10.05 1.29
CA PHE A 107 -2.41 10.42 -0.04
C PHE A 107 -1.34 11.18 -0.81
N ASP A 108 -0.73 12.20 -0.21
CA ASP A 108 0.32 13.01 -0.83
C ASP A 108 1.56 12.17 -1.18
N ALA A 109 1.99 11.29 -0.27
CA ALA A 109 3.06 10.33 -0.55
C ALA A 109 2.69 9.37 -1.70
N SER A 110 1.46 8.88 -1.73
CA SER A 110 0.96 8.05 -2.84
C SER A 110 0.89 8.82 -4.16
N MET A 111 0.53 10.10 -4.13
CA MET A 111 0.41 10.93 -5.33
C MET A 111 1.75 11.42 -5.85
N SER A 112 2.70 11.71 -4.98
CA SER A 112 4.06 12.14 -5.38
C SER A 112 5.00 10.98 -5.69
N GLY A 113 4.69 9.77 -5.20
CA GLY A 113 5.59 8.61 -5.28
C GLY A 113 6.80 8.71 -4.37
N LYS A 114 6.82 9.65 -3.41
CA LYS A 114 7.94 9.85 -2.49
C LYS A 114 7.46 10.21 -1.08
N PHE A 115 8.27 9.89 -0.10
CA PHE A 115 8.08 10.29 1.30
C PHE A 115 9.43 10.39 2.02
N GLU A 116 9.45 11.03 3.18
CA GLU A 116 10.64 11.11 4.03
C GLU A 116 10.57 10.06 5.14
N GLY A 117 11.65 9.30 5.32
CA GLY A 117 11.70 8.24 6.31
C GLY A 117 12.87 7.29 6.16
N ILE A 118 12.73 6.08 6.67
CA ILE A 118 13.78 5.05 6.69
C ILE A 118 13.82 4.14 5.45
N GLY A 119 12.75 4.11 4.65
CA GLY A 119 12.68 3.25 3.46
C GLY A 119 12.29 1.80 3.77
N ALA A 120 11.42 1.58 4.73
CA ALA A 120 10.85 0.27 5.05
C ALA A 120 9.32 0.30 5.06
N ARG A 121 8.70 -0.82 4.63
CA ARG A 121 7.26 -1.05 4.80
C ARG A 121 7.03 -1.87 6.06
N LEU A 122 6.15 -1.38 6.92
CA LEU A 122 5.87 -1.94 8.23
C LEU A 122 4.49 -2.56 8.29
N GLN A 123 4.37 -3.64 9.05
CA GLN A 123 3.10 -4.30 9.35
C GLN A 123 3.01 -4.59 10.86
N LYS A 124 1.88 -4.26 11.47
CA LYS A 124 1.59 -4.69 12.84
C LYS A 124 0.90 -6.06 12.81
N ARG A 125 1.46 -7.00 13.56
CA ARG A 125 0.84 -8.32 13.80
C ARG A 125 1.18 -8.78 15.22
N ASN A 126 0.18 -9.30 15.95
CA ASN A 126 0.34 -9.78 17.33
C ASN A 126 1.03 -8.75 18.23
N GLN A 127 0.65 -7.47 18.10
CA GLN A 127 1.20 -6.32 18.84
C GLN A 127 2.67 -5.98 18.53
N GLU A 128 3.31 -6.66 17.60
CA GLU A 128 4.66 -6.37 17.14
C GLU A 128 4.64 -5.61 15.80
N VAL A 129 5.54 -4.64 15.65
CA VAL A 129 5.75 -3.89 14.41
C VAL A 129 6.89 -4.55 13.64
N LYS A 130 6.55 -5.26 12.56
CA LYS A 130 7.48 -6.04 11.75
C LYS A 130 7.81 -5.34 10.43
N ILE A 131 9.07 -5.42 10.00
CA ILE A 131 9.51 -5.00 8.67
C ILE A 131 9.15 -6.11 7.67
N VAL A 132 8.31 -5.77 6.70
CA VAL A 132 7.82 -6.73 5.69
C VAL A 132 8.42 -6.51 4.32
N GLU A 133 9.00 -5.31 4.08
CA GLU A 133 9.64 -4.96 2.82
C GLU A 133 10.64 -3.83 3.04
N ILE A 134 11.76 -3.88 2.33
CA ILE A 134 12.76 -2.81 2.27
C ILE A 134 12.67 -2.18 0.89
N ILE A 135 12.49 -0.85 0.85
CA ILE A 135 12.30 -0.10 -0.38
C ILE A 135 13.68 0.20 -0.99
N SER A 136 13.89 -0.28 -2.21
CA SER A 136 15.13 -0.08 -2.95
C SER A 136 15.51 1.40 -3.05
N GLY A 137 16.79 1.70 -2.83
CA GLY A 137 17.32 3.07 -2.85
C GLY A 137 17.03 3.90 -1.59
N GLY A 138 16.21 3.40 -0.64
CA GLY A 138 15.99 4.04 0.65
C GLY A 138 17.17 3.89 1.61
N PRO A 139 17.19 4.64 2.75
CA PRO A 139 18.27 4.57 3.73
C PRO A 139 18.62 3.16 4.18
N VAL A 140 17.63 2.42 4.68
CA VAL A 140 17.82 1.06 5.20
C VAL A 140 18.36 0.11 4.12
N TRP A 141 17.93 0.29 2.87
CA TRP A 141 18.41 -0.51 1.75
C TRP A 141 19.88 -0.21 1.42
N ARG A 142 20.28 1.07 1.44
CA ARG A 142 21.67 1.48 1.13
C ARG A 142 22.67 1.07 2.20
N ASP A 143 22.23 1.14 3.46
CA ASP A 143 23.12 0.91 4.60
C ASP A 143 23.14 -0.57 5.02
N GLU A 144 22.23 -1.40 4.49
CA GLU A 144 22.10 -2.85 4.75
C GLU A 144 22.02 -3.21 6.26
N ILE A 145 21.46 -2.29 7.07
CA ILE A 145 21.48 -2.37 8.53
C ILE A 145 20.25 -3.03 9.15
N ILE A 146 19.20 -3.28 8.36
CA ILE A 146 17.94 -3.88 8.78
C ILE A 146 17.50 -4.89 7.72
N GLU A 147 16.85 -5.99 8.14
CA GLU A 147 16.39 -7.04 7.25
C GLU A 147 14.87 -7.22 7.28
N VAL A 148 14.33 -7.80 6.21
CA VAL A 148 12.93 -8.22 6.19
C VAL A 148 12.72 -9.32 7.22
N GLY A 149 11.77 -9.10 8.10
CA GLY A 149 11.48 -10.01 9.21
C GLY A 149 11.86 -9.46 10.57
N ASP A 150 12.72 -8.44 10.64
CA ASP A 150 13.06 -7.77 11.88
C ASP A 150 11.85 -7.09 12.51
N ILE A 151 11.83 -7.03 13.84
CA ILE A 151 10.76 -6.46 14.65
C ILE A 151 11.29 -5.22 15.35
N ILE A 152 10.59 -4.11 15.22
CA ILE A 152 10.92 -2.88 15.93
C ILE A 152 10.25 -2.91 17.30
N LEU A 153 11.04 -2.86 18.36
CA LEU A 153 10.58 -2.86 19.76
C LEU A 153 10.44 -1.44 20.31
N LYS A 154 11.45 -0.58 20.02
CA LYS A 154 11.47 0.80 20.51
C LYS A 154 11.93 1.75 19.42
N VAL A 155 11.50 3.00 19.55
CA VAL A 155 11.91 4.10 18.66
C VAL A 155 12.41 5.25 19.52
N GLY A 156 13.66 5.64 19.34
CA GLY A 156 14.31 6.78 19.97
C GLY A 156 14.58 7.90 18.97
N GLN A 157 14.51 9.14 19.44
CA GLN A 157 15.09 10.28 18.76
C GLN A 157 16.45 10.59 19.43
N PRO A 158 17.39 11.24 18.73
CA PRO A 158 18.61 11.71 19.39
C PRO A 158 18.27 12.53 20.64
N ASP A 159 18.97 12.25 21.74
CA ASP A 159 18.82 12.94 23.02
C ASP A 159 17.45 12.76 23.74
N GLU A 160 16.62 11.80 23.30
CA GLU A 160 15.36 11.45 23.95
C GLU A 160 15.34 10.00 24.42
N GLU A 161 14.57 9.70 25.46
CA GLU A 161 14.33 8.33 25.90
C GLU A 161 13.57 7.54 24.83
N PRO A 162 14.03 6.31 24.47
CA PRO A 162 13.34 5.49 23.49
C PRO A 162 11.93 5.08 23.91
N VAL A 163 10.96 5.29 23.06
CA VAL A 163 9.55 4.94 23.25
C VAL A 163 9.34 3.47 22.88
N ASP A 164 8.80 2.66 23.78
CA ASP A 164 8.35 1.31 23.49
C ASP A 164 7.09 1.37 22.60
N ILE A 165 7.17 0.75 21.41
CA ILE A 165 6.07 0.73 20.44
C ILE A 165 5.33 -0.61 20.41
N THR A 166 5.65 -1.54 21.31
CA THR A 166 4.96 -2.83 21.43
C THR A 166 3.49 -2.59 21.78
N GLY A 167 2.59 -3.12 21.00
CA GLY A 167 1.16 -2.89 21.18
C GLY A 167 0.63 -1.53 20.71
N MET A 168 1.49 -0.54 20.42
CA MET A 168 1.10 0.76 19.89
C MET A 168 0.39 0.63 18.53
N ARG A 169 -0.49 1.56 18.19
CA ARG A 169 -1.08 1.63 16.85
C ARG A 169 0.02 1.81 15.80
N LEU A 170 -0.14 1.12 14.66
CA LEU A 170 0.86 1.20 13.58
C LEU A 170 1.08 2.64 13.10
N ASP A 171 0.02 3.42 12.94
CA ASP A 171 0.11 4.82 12.51
C ASP A 171 0.90 5.69 13.49
N ASP A 172 0.76 5.45 14.79
CA ASP A 172 1.48 6.21 15.79
C ASP A 172 2.95 5.77 15.87
N SER A 173 3.23 4.47 15.71
CA SER A 173 4.60 3.97 15.54
C SER A 173 5.27 4.57 14.29
N ILE A 174 4.55 4.62 13.17
CA ILE A 174 5.05 5.22 11.92
C ILE A 174 5.39 6.70 12.10
N LYS A 175 4.60 7.46 12.86
CA LYS A 175 4.89 8.89 13.15
C LYS A 175 6.21 9.09 13.90
N LEU A 176 6.54 8.17 14.82
CA LEU A 176 7.81 8.21 15.54
C LEU A 176 9.00 7.85 14.64
N ILE A 177 8.78 6.91 13.70
CA ILE A 177 9.83 6.42 12.79
C ILE A 177 10.09 7.41 11.65
N LYS A 178 9.04 8.00 11.06
CA LYS A 178 9.14 9.04 10.03
C LYS A 178 9.72 10.33 10.61
N GLY A 179 10.24 11.17 9.73
CA GLY A 179 10.72 12.51 10.08
C GLY A 179 11.49 13.12 8.92
N PRO A 180 11.89 14.40 9.04
CA PRO A 180 12.55 15.15 7.98
C PRO A 180 13.85 14.48 7.52
N LYS A 181 14.14 14.61 6.22
CA LYS A 181 15.41 14.21 5.62
C LYS A 181 16.60 14.74 6.42
N GLY A 182 17.60 13.89 6.64
CA GLY A 182 18.84 14.20 7.36
C GLY A 182 18.74 14.08 8.88
N THR A 183 17.53 13.89 9.45
CA THR A 183 17.39 13.60 10.88
C THR A 183 17.65 12.12 11.15
N GLN A 184 18.07 11.80 12.38
CA GLN A 184 18.31 10.42 12.80
C GLN A 184 17.13 9.85 13.60
N VAL A 185 16.98 8.54 13.54
CA VAL A 185 16.12 7.75 14.42
C VAL A 185 16.91 6.54 14.91
N ILE A 186 16.73 6.21 16.17
CA ILE A 186 17.34 5.04 16.82
C ILE A 186 16.24 3.99 16.94
N LEU A 187 16.44 2.83 16.34
CA LEU A 187 15.49 1.72 16.36
C LEU A 187 16.08 0.58 17.20
N THR A 188 15.44 0.24 18.34
CA THR A 188 15.73 -1.02 19.01
C THR A 188 15.02 -2.12 18.27
N ILE A 189 15.74 -2.98 17.57
CA ILE A 189 15.22 -4.06 16.75
C ILE A 189 15.53 -5.42 17.35
N LYS A 190 14.60 -6.35 17.17
CA LYS A 190 14.79 -7.77 17.39
C LYS A 190 14.96 -8.45 16.05
N ARG A 191 16.11 -9.03 15.80
CA ARG A 191 16.47 -9.77 14.61
C ARG A 191 15.68 -11.07 14.50
N VAL A 192 15.69 -11.66 13.31
CA VAL A 192 15.06 -12.97 13.06
C VAL A 192 15.67 -14.08 13.92
N ASP A 193 16.95 -14.01 14.25
CA ASP A 193 17.65 -14.94 15.15
C ASP A 193 17.38 -14.72 16.64
N GLY A 194 16.62 -13.64 16.99
CA GLY A 194 16.28 -13.27 18.36
C GLY A 194 17.23 -12.26 19.01
N THR A 195 18.32 -11.87 18.38
CA THR A 195 19.24 -10.83 18.87
C THR A 195 18.53 -9.49 18.93
N ILE A 196 18.80 -8.71 19.98
CA ILE A 196 18.26 -7.35 20.16
C ILE A 196 19.42 -6.37 20.09
N GLU A 197 19.29 -5.35 19.27
CA GLU A 197 20.29 -4.30 19.13
C GLU A 197 19.67 -2.95 18.74
N ASP A 198 20.43 -1.88 18.96
CA ASP A 198 20.04 -0.54 18.54
C ASP A 198 20.69 -0.20 17.21
N VAL A 199 19.89 0.26 16.27
CA VAL A 199 20.30 0.64 14.93
C VAL A 199 19.98 2.10 14.70
N VAL A 200 20.95 2.89 14.29
CA VAL A 200 20.77 4.31 13.94
C VAL A 200 20.53 4.44 12.44
N VAL A 201 19.39 5.02 12.07
CA VAL A 201 19.05 5.27 10.66
C VAL A 201 18.97 6.78 10.42
N THR A 202 19.67 7.27 9.43
CA THR A 202 19.50 8.66 8.93
C THR A 202 18.39 8.67 7.91
N ARG A 203 17.31 9.42 8.20
CA ARG A 203 16.15 9.56 7.31
C ARG A 203 16.51 10.28 6.02
N ASP A 204 15.91 9.86 4.93
CA ASP A 204 16.09 10.49 3.62
C ASP A 204 14.77 10.45 2.83
N ILE A 205 14.78 11.07 1.65
CA ILE A 205 13.70 10.91 0.68
C ILE A 205 13.76 9.49 0.15
N VAL A 206 12.63 8.80 0.23
CA VAL A 206 12.43 7.46 -0.33
C VAL A 206 11.52 7.59 -1.54
N GLU A 207 11.98 7.13 -2.69
CA GLU A 207 11.20 7.10 -3.94
C GLU A 207 10.63 5.71 -4.18
N LEU A 208 9.34 5.66 -4.52
CA LEU A 208 8.63 4.43 -4.91
C LEU A 208 8.74 4.27 -6.43
N GLU A 209 9.80 3.60 -6.88
CA GLU A 209 10.12 3.44 -8.30
C GLU A 209 8.96 2.89 -9.14
N GLU A 210 8.12 2.05 -8.55
CA GLU A 210 6.92 1.50 -9.19
C GLU A 210 5.84 2.55 -9.50
N THR A 211 5.96 3.77 -8.97
CA THR A 211 5.04 4.87 -9.23
C THR A 211 5.35 5.59 -10.54
N TYR A 212 6.62 5.57 -10.95
CA TYR A 212 7.10 6.44 -12.01
C TYR A 212 6.96 5.83 -13.40
N ALA A 213 6.84 6.73 -14.40
CA ALA A 213 6.83 6.33 -15.81
C ALA A 213 8.18 5.71 -16.19
N ARG A 214 8.12 4.65 -16.97
CA ARG A 214 9.30 3.98 -17.53
C ARG A 214 9.04 3.56 -18.98
N SER A 215 10.09 3.52 -19.79
CA SER A 215 9.94 3.06 -21.17
C SER A 215 10.80 1.85 -21.50
N SER A 216 10.30 1.07 -22.44
CA SER A 216 11.02 -0.05 -23.05
C SER A 216 10.83 -0.03 -24.56
N ILE A 217 11.61 -0.84 -25.29
CA ILE A 217 11.46 -1.01 -26.73
C ILE A 217 10.94 -2.40 -27.00
N ILE A 218 9.85 -2.48 -27.77
CA ILE A 218 9.30 -3.70 -28.32
C ILE A 218 9.75 -3.78 -29.78
N GLN A 219 10.25 -4.94 -30.18
CA GLN A 219 10.62 -5.22 -31.57
C GLN A 219 9.73 -6.32 -32.13
N ASP A 220 9.23 -6.13 -33.35
CA ASP A 220 8.55 -7.13 -34.14
C ASP A 220 9.06 -7.10 -35.58
N ASP A 221 8.46 -7.93 -36.45
CA ASP A 221 8.83 -8.04 -37.86
C ASP A 221 8.62 -6.72 -38.63
N THR A 222 7.84 -5.79 -38.11
CA THR A 222 7.53 -4.49 -38.73
C THR A 222 8.47 -3.38 -38.27
N GLY A 223 9.15 -3.54 -37.12
CA GLY A 223 10.12 -2.58 -36.59
C GLY A 223 10.13 -2.43 -35.08
N SER A 224 10.71 -1.32 -34.63
CA SER A 224 10.84 -1.00 -33.20
C SER A 224 9.75 -0.01 -32.75
N PHE A 225 9.09 -0.30 -31.64
CA PHE A 225 8.07 0.55 -31.02
C PHE A 225 8.47 0.86 -29.58
N GLY A 226 8.17 2.08 -29.14
CA GLY A 226 8.36 2.49 -27.74
C GLY A 226 7.12 2.13 -26.92
N LEU A 227 7.31 1.42 -25.82
CA LEU A 227 6.29 1.23 -24.79
C LEU A 227 6.59 2.14 -23.61
N ILE A 228 5.65 2.98 -23.21
CA ILE A 228 5.72 3.78 -21.98
C ILE A 228 4.67 3.24 -21.02
N GLU A 229 5.11 2.68 -19.92
CA GLU A 229 4.24 2.26 -18.82
C GLU A 229 4.05 3.43 -17.86
N LEU A 230 2.80 3.82 -17.62
CA LEU A 230 2.44 4.92 -16.70
C LEU A 230 1.44 4.42 -15.66
N PRO A 231 1.90 4.01 -14.47
CA PRO A 231 1.05 3.43 -13.42
C PRO A 231 0.08 4.43 -12.78
N LYS A 232 0.40 5.73 -12.79
CA LYS A 232 -0.39 6.79 -12.17
C LYS A 232 -0.08 8.15 -12.79
N PHE A 233 -1.01 9.08 -12.74
CA PHE A 233 -0.75 10.50 -13.07
C PHE A 233 -0.24 11.24 -11.83
N TYR A 234 0.98 10.90 -11.40
CA TYR A 234 1.59 11.40 -10.18
C TYR A 234 2.01 12.86 -10.26
N ILE A 235 1.94 13.54 -9.11
CA ILE A 235 2.33 14.93 -8.91
C ILE A 235 2.57 15.21 -7.42
N ASN A 236 3.43 16.16 -7.12
CA ASN A 236 3.49 16.78 -5.81
C ASN A 236 2.56 18.00 -5.80
N PHE A 237 1.51 17.97 -4.98
CA PHE A 237 0.55 19.08 -4.88
C PHE A 237 1.12 20.31 -4.18
N GLU A 238 2.20 20.18 -3.40
CA GLU A 238 2.86 21.29 -2.72
C GLU A 238 3.90 21.97 -3.62
N ASP A 239 4.44 21.22 -4.60
CA ASP A 239 5.43 21.75 -5.56
C ASP A 239 5.16 21.20 -6.96
N TYR A 240 4.40 21.94 -7.74
CA TYR A 240 4.04 21.56 -9.12
C TYR A 240 5.24 21.53 -10.09
N ASN A 241 6.37 22.17 -9.73
CA ASN A 241 7.57 22.18 -10.55
C ASN A 241 8.47 20.95 -10.30
N SER A 242 8.18 20.18 -9.26
CA SER A 242 8.90 18.93 -8.99
C SER A 242 8.53 17.86 -10.01
N ARG A 243 9.24 16.73 -9.95
CA ARG A 243 9.02 15.54 -10.77
C ARG A 243 7.52 15.16 -10.78
N ASN A 244 6.95 14.98 -11.97
CA ASN A 244 5.57 14.60 -12.17
C ASN A 244 5.39 13.74 -13.43
N ALA A 245 4.23 13.12 -13.61
CA ALA A 245 3.96 12.21 -14.72
C ALA A 245 4.20 12.85 -16.10
N ALA A 246 3.83 14.13 -16.29
CA ALA A 246 4.02 14.79 -17.57
C ALA A 246 5.52 15.01 -17.89
N THR A 247 6.30 15.46 -16.90
CA THR A 247 7.75 15.68 -17.08
C THR A 247 8.49 14.39 -17.39
N ASP A 248 8.13 13.28 -16.72
CA ASP A 248 8.78 12.00 -16.96
C ASP A 248 8.35 11.40 -18.31
N VAL A 249 7.05 11.42 -18.66
CA VAL A 249 6.59 10.98 -19.99
C VAL A 249 7.27 11.77 -21.11
N LYS A 250 7.44 13.09 -20.95
CA LYS A 250 8.20 13.90 -21.91
C LYS A 250 9.62 13.40 -22.09
N LYS A 251 10.32 13.14 -20.99
CA LYS A 251 11.68 12.59 -20.99
C LYS A 251 11.76 11.23 -21.69
N GLU A 252 10.82 10.35 -21.41
CA GLU A 252 10.76 9.02 -22.03
C GLU A 252 10.47 9.14 -23.54
N LEU A 253 9.55 10.02 -23.97
CA LEU A 253 9.28 10.32 -25.37
C LEU A 253 10.52 10.83 -26.10
N GLU A 254 11.28 11.74 -25.50
CA GLU A 254 12.52 12.26 -26.08
C GLU A 254 13.60 11.16 -26.23
N GLN A 255 13.71 10.26 -25.26
CA GLN A 255 14.63 9.11 -25.34
C GLN A 255 14.23 8.15 -26.46
N LEU A 256 12.96 7.78 -26.56
CA LEU A 256 12.43 6.90 -27.59
C LEU A 256 12.56 7.52 -28.99
N LYS A 257 12.35 8.84 -29.12
CA LYS A 257 12.58 9.58 -30.37
C LYS A 257 14.04 9.50 -30.83
N LYS A 258 15.01 9.62 -29.91
CA LYS A 258 16.45 9.45 -30.21
C LYS A 258 16.76 8.04 -30.73
N LYS A 259 16.03 7.03 -30.24
CA LYS A 259 16.15 5.62 -30.65
C LYS A 259 15.40 5.33 -31.97
N LYS A 260 14.74 6.33 -32.56
CA LYS A 260 14.07 6.28 -33.86
C LYS A 260 12.99 5.18 -33.93
N VAL A 261 12.23 4.98 -32.85
CA VAL A 261 11.09 4.06 -32.84
C VAL A 261 10.03 4.55 -33.84
N LYS A 262 9.30 3.60 -34.43
CA LYS A 262 8.26 3.88 -35.45
C LYS A 262 6.96 4.42 -34.85
N GLY A 263 6.69 4.11 -33.61
CA GLY A 263 5.48 4.52 -32.91
C GLY A 263 5.62 4.35 -31.42
N ILE A 264 4.66 4.91 -30.68
CA ILE A 264 4.61 4.87 -29.20
C ILE A 264 3.33 4.16 -28.78
N ILE A 265 3.46 3.29 -27.81
CA ILE A 265 2.36 2.69 -27.04
C ILE A 265 2.43 3.28 -25.64
N LEU A 266 1.37 3.97 -25.21
CA LEU A 266 1.21 4.44 -23.83
C LEU A 266 0.34 3.43 -23.09
N ASP A 267 0.94 2.69 -22.15
CA ASP A 267 0.25 1.68 -21.36
C ASP A 267 -0.30 2.28 -20.09
N LEU A 268 -1.63 2.39 -20.03
CA LEU A 268 -2.39 2.88 -18.88
C LEU A 268 -3.13 1.76 -18.14
N ARG A 269 -2.81 0.50 -18.42
CA ARG A 269 -3.41 -0.64 -17.70
C ARG A 269 -3.05 -0.55 -16.22
N ASN A 270 -4.05 -0.73 -15.35
CA ASN A 270 -3.96 -0.55 -13.90
C ASN A 270 -3.65 0.88 -13.42
N ASN A 271 -3.69 1.89 -14.31
CA ASN A 271 -3.59 3.28 -13.90
C ASN A 271 -4.87 3.70 -13.18
N GLY A 272 -4.77 3.97 -11.88
CA GLY A 272 -5.90 4.37 -11.02
C GLY A 272 -6.30 5.84 -11.14
N GLY A 273 -5.68 6.61 -12.05
CA GLY A 273 -5.91 8.05 -12.19
C GLY A 273 -4.82 8.90 -11.53
N GLY A 274 -5.17 10.12 -11.15
CA GLY A 274 -4.26 11.08 -10.50
C GLY A 274 -4.57 12.53 -10.88
N SER A 275 -3.54 13.33 -11.16
CA SER A 275 -3.67 14.75 -11.43
C SER A 275 -4.20 15.05 -12.82
N LEU A 276 -5.35 15.73 -12.89
CA LEU A 276 -5.92 16.23 -14.15
C LEU A 276 -4.95 17.17 -14.88
N LYS A 277 -4.23 18.02 -14.14
CA LYS A 277 -3.22 18.92 -14.72
C LYS A 277 -2.14 18.13 -15.48
N THR A 278 -1.58 17.09 -14.90
CA THR A 278 -0.54 16.30 -15.59
C THR A 278 -1.07 15.59 -16.82
N VAL A 279 -2.34 15.14 -16.80
CA VAL A 279 -3.00 14.54 -17.98
C VAL A 279 -3.11 15.57 -19.12
N VAL A 280 -3.54 16.81 -18.81
CA VAL A 280 -3.65 17.88 -19.81
C VAL A 280 -2.27 18.22 -20.37
N ASP A 281 -1.27 18.45 -19.50
CA ASP A 281 0.10 18.77 -19.91
C ASP A 281 0.69 17.66 -20.79
N MET A 282 0.48 16.38 -20.42
CA MET A 282 0.96 15.23 -21.16
C MET A 282 0.28 15.08 -22.52
N THR A 283 -1.04 15.32 -22.60
CA THR A 283 -1.79 15.24 -23.86
C THR A 283 -1.25 16.24 -24.87
N GLY A 284 -0.78 17.41 -24.42
CA GLY A 284 -0.13 18.41 -25.25
C GLY A 284 1.16 17.97 -25.94
N TYR A 285 1.73 16.81 -25.57
CA TYR A 285 2.87 16.22 -26.31
C TYR A 285 2.45 15.46 -27.57
N PHE A 286 1.16 15.16 -27.72
CA PHE A 286 0.61 14.37 -28.81
C PHE A 286 -0.27 15.17 -29.76
N ILE A 287 -0.78 16.32 -29.32
CA ILE A 287 -1.62 17.22 -30.12
C ILE A 287 -1.04 18.63 -30.12
N ASN A 288 -1.23 19.37 -31.21
CA ASN A 288 -0.72 20.75 -31.30
C ASN A 288 -1.58 21.73 -30.50
N GLU A 289 -2.90 21.62 -30.63
CA GLU A 289 -3.89 22.48 -29.97
C GLU A 289 -5.25 21.79 -29.91
N GLY A 290 -6.12 22.29 -29.05
CA GLY A 290 -7.51 21.84 -28.93
C GLY A 290 -7.93 21.60 -27.47
N PRO A 291 -9.23 21.49 -27.21
CA PRO A 291 -9.74 21.18 -25.88
C PRO A 291 -9.42 19.73 -25.51
N VAL A 292 -8.84 19.53 -24.33
CA VAL A 292 -8.52 18.19 -23.78
C VAL A 292 -9.60 17.73 -22.84
N VAL A 293 -10.09 18.62 -21.98
CA VAL A 293 -11.11 18.34 -20.97
C VAL A 293 -11.88 19.60 -20.64
N GLN A 294 -13.13 19.45 -20.28
CA GLN A 294 -13.98 20.55 -19.80
C GLN A 294 -14.40 20.26 -18.37
N VAL A 295 -14.30 21.27 -17.51
CA VAL A 295 -14.81 21.23 -16.14
C VAL A 295 -15.92 22.27 -16.03
N LYS A 296 -17.13 21.82 -15.71
CA LYS A 296 -18.28 22.69 -15.44
C LYS A 296 -18.38 22.94 -13.94
N SER A 297 -18.25 24.20 -13.54
CA SER A 297 -18.53 24.62 -12.16
C SER A 297 -20.01 24.95 -11.97
N THR A 298 -20.49 24.85 -10.74
CA THR A 298 -21.89 25.19 -10.40
C THR A 298 -22.22 26.69 -10.52
N GLY A 299 -21.21 27.50 -10.73
CA GLY A 299 -21.37 28.97 -10.88
C GLY A 299 -21.41 29.49 -12.33
N GLY A 300 -21.50 28.62 -13.33
CA GLY A 300 -21.58 28.96 -14.75
C GLY A 300 -20.33 28.73 -15.55
#